data_bd3384a082856cfcae46e455c208ae48
#
_entry.id   bd3384a082856cfcae46e455c208ae48
#
_cell.length_a   1.000
_cell.length_b   1.000
_cell.length_c   1.000
_cell.angle_alpha   90.00
_cell.angle_beta   90.00
_cell.angle_gamma   90.00
#
_symmetry.space_group_name_H-M   'P 1'
#
loop_
_entity.id
_entity.type
_entity.pdbx_description
1 polymer ?
#
loop_
_entity_poly.entity_id
_entity_poly.type
_entity_poly.pdbx_seq_one_letter_code
_entity_poly.pdbx_strand_id
1 'polypeptide(L)'
;MVDIDEFAVHTAQYRRELLAHCYRMVGSVDDAEDLVQETMLRAWRAYGDFEGRASMRTWLYRIATNACLNALQHSSRRVLPSGLSGPSDDPETAPFLSNEIPWLQPMPDVRIEPESSDPAAIVAAREGMRLALIAVWQYLPPRQRAVLILRDVLRWKASEVAELLEVSVTAVNSTLQRAHATLRQLPLATADIAEPDDPAVRAVLDRYAAAFENADMAALTELLKTDAVMEMPPIREWFRGNLRIVRLIATRCPTRAGEVQMVRTAANGQPAFGFYVRGEAHSIHVLTATPTGIERIVSFHDSGLFEGFDLPKSLL
;
A
#
# COMPACT_ATOMS: atom_id res chain seq x y z
N MET A 1 9.54 33.23 19.86
CA MET A 1 9.24 31.81 20.15
C MET A 1 7.97 31.51 19.37
N VAL A 2 8.04 30.65 18.38
CA VAL A 2 6.89 30.28 17.54
C VAL A 2 5.88 29.56 18.43
N ASP A 3 4.62 29.96 18.35
CA ASP A 3 3.54 29.29 19.08
C ASP A 3 3.32 27.90 18.47
N ILE A 4 3.44 26.87 19.31
CA ILE A 4 3.27 25.46 18.90
C ILE A 4 1.84 25.22 18.39
N ASP A 5 0.85 25.89 18.95
CA ASP A 5 -0.55 25.75 18.59
C ASP A 5 -0.82 26.39 17.21
N GLU A 6 -0.20 27.52 16.92
CA GLU A 6 -0.30 28.16 15.60
C GLU A 6 0.30 27.28 14.49
N PHE A 7 1.48 26.71 14.71
CA PHE A 7 2.12 25.78 13.78
C PHE A 7 1.25 24.55 13.55
N ALA A 8 0.74 23.93 14.62
CA ALA A 8 -0.09 22.74 14.54
C ALA A 8 -1.36 22.97 13.71
N VAL A 9 -2.05 24.08 13.94
CA VAL A 9 -3.26 24.48 13.17
C VAL A 9 -2.94 24.64 11.69
N HIS A 10 -1.83 25.32 11.34
CA HIS A 10 -1.46 25.57 9.95
C HIS A 10 -1.00 24.33 9.20
N THR A 11 -0.47 23.31 9.90
CA THR A 11 0.13 22.13 9.25
C THR A 11 -0.71 20.86 9.33
N ALA A 12 -1.70 20.79 10.23
CA ALA A 12 -2.54 19.60 10.44
C ALA A 12 -3.18 19.09 9.13
N GLN A 13 -3.69 20.01 8.30
CA GLN A 13 -4.32 19.67 7.02
C GLN A 13 -3.41 18.92 6.03
N TYR A 14 -2.09 19.05 6.16
CA TYR A 14 -1.13 18.41 5.25
C TYR A 14 -0.68 17.01 5.72
N ARG A 15 -1.01 16.63 6.97
CA ARG A 15 -0.48 15.40 7.58
C ARG A 15 -0.83 14.14 6.76
N ARG A 16 -2.09 14.03 6.30
CA ARG A 16 -2.57 12.87 5.55
C ARG A 16 -1.91 12.77 4.17
N GLU A 17 -1.79 13.88 3.44
CA GLU A 17 -1.12 13.86 2.13
C GLU A 17 0.38 13.62 2.23
N LEU A 18 1.03 14.08 3.30
CA LEU A 18 2.45 13.78 3.59
C LEU A 18 2.62 12.31 3.95
N LEU A 19 1.70 11.71 4.72
CA LEU A 19 1.72 10.28 5.02
C LEU A 19 1.61 9.45 3.74
N ALA A 20 0.67 9.78 2.86
CA ALA A 20 0.53 9.14 1.56
C ALA A 20 1.80 9.28 0.70
N HIS A 21 2.44 10.46 0.71
CA HIS A 21 3.69 10.69 0.00
C HIS A 21 4.85 9.86 0.57
N CYS A 22 5.06 9.90 1.88
CA CYS A 22 6.10 9.11 2.55
C CYS A 22 5.89 7.61 2.31
N TYR A 23 4.65 7.11 2.43
CA TYR A 23 4.35 5.71 2.16
C TYR A 23 4.65 5.30 0.70
N ARG A 24 4.29 6.11 -0.29
CA ARG A 24 4.68 5.87 -1.69
C ARG A 24 6.20 5.77 -1.85
N MET A 25 6.94 6.53 -1.06
CA MET A 25 8.41 6.51 -1.08
C MET A 25 8.98 5.24 -0.43
N VAL A 26 8.50 4.85 0.76
CA VAL A 26 9.16 3.82 1.58
C VAL A 26 8.45 2.46 1.58
N GLY A 27 7.15 2.39 1.30
CA GLY A 27 6.36 1.15 1.26
C GLY A 27 6.08 0.51 2.62
N SER A 28 6.17 1.29 3.70
CA SER A 28 5.85 0.88 5.07
C SER A 28 5.04 1.99 5.73
N VAL A 29 3.97 1.61 6.41
CA VAL A 29 3.13 2.55 7.16
C VAL A 29 3.90 3.10 8.36
N ASP A 30 4.58 2.23 9.10
CA ASP A 30 5.33 2.61 10.28
C ASP A 30 6.46 3.59 9.93
N ASP A 31 7.30 3.25 8.93
CA ASP A 31 8.36 4.16 8.48
C ASP A 31 7.79 5.48 7.94
N ALA A 32 6.64 5.44 7.26
CA ALA A 32 6.01 6.65 6.73
C ALA A 32 5.50 7.56 7.85
N GLU A 33 4.94 7.01 8.92
CA GLU A 33 4.53 7.77 10.10
C GLU A 33 5.72 8.41 10.81
N ASP A 34 6.80 7.66 11.00
CA ASP A 34 8.03 8.18 11.59
C ASP A 34 8.61 9.33 10.77
N LEU A 35 8.61 9.20 9.42
CA LEU A 35 9.07 10.24 8.51
C LEU A 35 8.17 11.48 8.51
N VAL A 36 6.86 11.31 8.69
CA VAL A 36 5.94 12.44 8.88
C VAL A 36 6.21 13.14 10.21
N GLN A 37 6.41 12.41 11.29
CA GLN A 37 6.76 12.98 12.60
C GLN A 37 8.08 13.76 12.51
N GLU A 38 9.11 13.17 11.90
CA GLU A 38 10.39 13.85 11.67
C GLU A 38 10.24 15.10 10.80
N THR A 39 9.40 15.04 9.75
CA THR A 39 9.08 16.18 8.90
C THR A 39 8.46 17.32 9.72
N MET A 40 7.47 17.01 10.56
CA MET A 40 6.80 18.02 11.38
C MET A 40 7.75 18.62 12.42
N LEU A 41 8.61 17.82 13.03
CA LEU A 41 9.64 18.32 13.98
C LEU A 41 10.65 19.25 13.31
N ARG A 42 11.13 18.89 12.12
CA ARG A 42 12.05 19.73 11.34
C ARG A 42 11.36 21.03 10.88
N ALA A 43 10.13 20.92 10.41
CA ALA A 43 9.34 22.06 10.01
C ALA A 43 9.09 23.02 11.18
N TRP A 44 8.69 22.50 12.34
CA TRP A 44 8.50 23.33 13.53
C TRP A 44 9.76 24.10 13.94
N ARG A 45 10.92 23.44 13.94
CA ARG A 45 12.19 24.09 14.29
C ARG A 45 12.58 25.20 13.31
N ALA A 46 12.21 25.08 12.03
CA ALA A 46 12.52 26.04 10.97
C ALA A 46 11.35 26.98 10.64
N TYR A 47 10.23 26.91 11.38
CA TYR A 47 9.04 27.70 11.08
C TYR A 47 9.24 29.20 11.25
N GLY A 48 10.07 29.60 12.23
CA GLY A 48 10.43 31.01 12.45
C GLY A 48 11.21 31.64 11.29
N ASP A 49 11.88 30.81 10.49
CA ASP A 49 12.66 31.23 9.32
C ASP A 49 11.88 31.05 8.01
N PHE A 50 10.62 30.61 8.08
CA PHE A 50 9.77 30.40 6.90
C PHE A 50 9.29 31.75 6.36
N GLU A 51 9.94 32.23 5.32
CA GLU A 51 9.67 33.54 4.69
C GLU A 51 8.49 33.53 3.71
N GLY A 52 7.80 32.42 3.52
CA GLY A 52 6.66 32.33 2.58
C GLY A 52 7.02 32.44 1.10
N ARG A 53 8.31 32.24 0.73
CA ARG A 53 8.73 32.24 -0.70
C ARG A 53 8.11 31.10 -1.51
N ALA A 54 7.85 29.98 -0.87
CA ALA A 54 7.06 28.86 -1.40
C ALA A 54 5.79 28.67 -0.58
N SER A 55 4.80 27.92 -1.11
CA SER A 55 3.64 27.56 -0.31
C SER A 55 4.04 26.68 0.88
N MET A 56 3.28 26.72 1.97
CA MET A 56 3.48 25.81 3.13
C MET A 56 3.52 24.35 2.68
N ARG A 57 2.62 23.97 1.77
CA ARG A 57 2.56 22.64 1.18
C ARG A 57 3.89 22.28 0.49
N THR A 58 4.39 23.12 -0.39
CA THR A 58 5.66 22.89 -1.11
C THR A 58 6.84 22.76 -0.15
N TRP A 59 6.88 23.59 0.87
CA TRP A 59 7.94 23.57 1.87
C TRP A 59 7.93 22.29 2.70
N LEU A 60 6.76 21.84 3.17
CA LEU A 60 6.61 20.57 3.89
C LEU A 60 6.99 19.36 3.02
N TYR A 61 6.56 19.34 1.74
CA TYR A 61 6.94 18.28 0.80
C TYR A 61 8.46 18.22 0.55
N ARG A 62 9.13 19.37 0.53
CA ARG A 62 10.61 19.41 0.43
C ARG A 62 11.25 18.73 1.64
N ILE A 63 10.80 19.04 2.84
CA ILE A 63 11.33 18.43 4.07
C ILE A 63 11.04 16.92 4.07
N ALA A 64 9.81 16.50 3.78
CA ALA A 64 9.38 15.11 3.75
C ALA A 64 10.15 14.30 2.69
N THR A 65 10.29 14.82 1.47
CA THR A 65 11.01 14.13 0.40
C THR A 65 12.48 13.94 0.77
N ASN A 66 13.14 14.94 1.34
CA ASN A 66 14.52 14.84 1.79
C ASN A 66 14.66 13.85 2.95
N ALA A 67 13.72 13.80 3.90
CA ALA A 67 13.70 12.79 4.96
C ALA A 67 13.60 11.38 4.36
N CYS A 68 12.66 11.15 3.41
CA CYS A 68 12.53 9.88 2.72
C CYS A 68 13.80 9.48 1.95
N LEU A 69 14.41 10.42 1.21
CA LEU A 69 15.64 10.16 0.46
C LEU A 69 16.79 9.75 1.39
N ASN A 70 16.92 10.39 2.55
CA ASN A 70 17.94 10.06 3.55
C ASN A 70 17.68 8.67 4.17
N ALA A 71 16.45 8.35 4.55
CA ALA A 71 16.09 7.05 5.09
C ALA A 71 16.39 5.92 4.10
N LEU A 72 16.10 6.13 2.81
CA LEU A 72 16.32 5.16 1.75
C LEU A 72 17.79 4.95 1.34
N GLN A 73 18.73 5.77 1.82
CA GLN A 73 20.17 5.54 1.59
C GLN A 73 20.71 4.33 2.34
N HIS A 74 20.09 3.98 3.47
CA HIS A 74 20.56 2.95 4.39
C HIS A 74 19.56 1.78 4.55
N SER A 75 18.42 1.82 3.86
CA SER A 75 17.38 0.80 3.96
C SER A 75 17.36 -0.14 2.76
N SER A 76 17.01 -1.41 3.03
CA SER A 76 16.74 -2.39 1.99
C SER A 76 15.39 -2.12 1.31
N ARG A 77 15.28 -2.51 0.04
CA ARG A 77 14.03 -2.42 -0.71
C ARG A 77 12.94 -3.28 -0.06
N ARG A 78 11.77 -2.69 0.18
CA ARG A 78 10.59 -3.45 0.61
C ARG A 78 9.98 -4.20 -0.57
N VAL A 79 9.54 -5.43 -0.32
CA VAL A 79 9.10 -6.34 -1.39
C VAL A 79 7.81 -7.07 -1.01
N LEU A 80 7.14 -7.62 -2.03
CA LEU A 80 6.19 -8.71 -1.91
C LEU A 80 6.86 -10.03 -2.28
N PRO A 81 6.33 -11.19 -1.88
CA PRO A 81 6.90 -12.50 -2.19
C PRO A 81 7.23 -12.72 -3.66
N SER A 82 6.36 -12.28 -4.58
CA SER A 82 6.61 -12.37 -6.03
C SER A 82 7.79 -11.53 -6.53
N GLY A 83 8.27 -10.60 -5.73
CA GLY A 83 9.47 -9.82 -6.01
C GLY A 83 10.79 -10.51 -5.65
N LEU A 84 10.73 -11.69 -5.02
CA LEU A 84 11.89 -12.44 -4.54
C LEU A 84 12.15 -13.70 -5.36
N SER A 85 11.11 -14.44 -5.75
CA SER A 85 11.21 -15.75 -6.37
C SER A 85 10.06 -16.01 -7.34
N GLY A 86 10.14 -17.10 -8.11
CA GLY A 86 9.01 -17.66 -8.85
C GLY A 86 7.93 -18.24 -7.92
N PRO A 87 6.72 -18.53 -8.46
CA PRO A 87 5.66 -19.17 -7.69
C PRO A 87 6.08 -20.56 -7.23
N SER A 88 5.61 -20.95 -6.04
CA SER A 88 5.78 -22.32 -5.54
C SER A 88 4.82 -23.27 -6.27
N ASP A 89 5.31 -24.46 -6.57
CA ASP A 89 4.51 -25.53 -7.20
C ASP A 89 3.87 -26.46 -6.16
N ASP A 90 4.40 -26.49 -4.94
CA ASP A 90 3.94 -27.38 -3.88
C ASP A 90 3.33 -26.62 -2.70
N PRO A 91 1.98 -26.60 -2.59
CA PRO A 91 1.29 -25.98 -1.47
C PRO A 91 1.37 -26.78 -0.16
N GLU A 92 1.93 -28.00 -0.17
CA GLU A 92 2.08 -28.83 1.02
C GLU A 92 3.43 -28.63 1.72
N THR A 93 4.41 -28.04 1.05
CA THR A 93 5.69 -27.66 1.70
C THR A 93 5.43 -26.67 2.84
N ALA A 94 6.14 -26.87 3.95
CA ALA A 94 6.03 -25.98 5.10
C ALA A 94 6.44 -24.55 4.71
N PRO A 95 5.62 -23.53 5.06
CA PRO A 95 5.92 -22.14 4.72
C PRO A 95 7.19 -21.68 5.43
N PHE A 96 8.04 -20.94 4.70
CA PHE A 96 9.23 -20.31 5.25
C PHE A 96 8.91 -18.88 5.70
N LEU A 97 8.80 -18.70 7.02
CA LEU A 97 8.67 -17.36 7.62
C LEU A 97 10.03 -16.66 7.60
N SER A 98 10.07 -15.44 7.10
CA SER A 98 11.28 -14.62 7.09
C SER A 98 11.01 -13.22 7.64
N ASN A 99 11.37 -13.02 8.89
CA ASN A 99 11.28 -11.71 9.56
C ASN A 99 12.46 -10.77 9.19
N GLU A 100 13.48 -11.30 8.50
CA GLU A 100 14.64 -10.50 8.07
C GLU A 100 14.39 -9.72 6.77
N ILE A 101 13.34 -10.11 6.03
CA ILE A 101 12.99 -9.44 4.78
C ILE A 101 12.13 -8.22 5.11
N PRO A 102 12.50 -7.03 4.62
CA PRO A 102 11.66 -5.85 4.74
C PRO A 102 10.45 -5.99 3.82
N TRP A 103 9.34 -6.45 4.37
CA TRP A 103 8.10 -6.62 3.62
C TRP A 103 7.39 -5.30 3.37
N LEU A 104 6.71 -5.21 2.23
CA LEU A 104 5.74 -4.15 1.97
C LEU A 104 4.60 -4.28 2.98
N GLN A 105 4.10 -3.15 3.50
CA GLN A 105 2.93 -3.13 4.39
C GLN A 105 1.71 -2.57 3.64
N PRO A 106 0.49 -2.98 3.98
CA PRO A 106 -0.73 -2.41 3.42
C PRO A 106 -1.04 -1.06 4.09
N MET A 107 -1.39 -0.04 3.32
CA MET A 107 -1.81 1.27 3.83
C MET A 107 -3.33 1.29 4.03
N PRO A 108 -3.83 1.44 5.25
CA PRO A 108 -5.27 1.63 5.50
C PRO A 108 -5.77 2.92 4.84
N ASP A 109 -6.86 2.83 4.07
CA ASP A 109 -7.41 3.99 3.34
C ASP A 109 -7.89 5.09 4.30
N VAL A 110 -8.44 4.72 5.45
CA VAL A 110 -8.91 5.64 6.49
C VAL A 110 -7.83 6.64 6.95
N ARG A 111 -6.55 6.28 6.85
CA ARG A 111 -5.43 7.12 7.27
C ARG A 111 -5.04 8.19 6.25
N ILE A 112 -5.40 7.99 4.99
CA ILE A 112 -4.98 8.84 3.86
C ILE A 112 -6.15 9.50 3.14
N GLU A 113 -7.37 9.03 3.35
CA GLU A 113 -8.56 9.65 2.76
C GLU A 113 -8.74 11.08 3.28
N PRO A 114 -9.01 12.05 2.39
CA PRO A 114 -9.30 13.41 2.81
C PRO A 114 -10.57 13.42 3.67
N GLU A 115 -10.66 14.38 4.61
CA GLU A 115 -11.89 14.60 5.39
C GLU A 115 -13.04 15.18 4.53
N SER A 116 -12.73 15.52 3.29
CA SER A 116 -13.69 16.02 2.31
C SER A 116 -14.58 14.88 1.81
N SER A 117 -15.88 15.17 1.71
CA SER A 117 -16.84 14.29 1.03
C SER A 117 -16.83 14.43 -0.50
N ASP A 118 -15.88 15.19 -1.08
CA ASP A 118 -15.73 15.34 -2.51
C ASP A 118 -15.20 14.04 -3.15
N PRO A 119 -16.00 13.35 -4.00
CA PRO A 119 -15.58 12.11 -4.64
C PRO A 119 -14.30 12.27 -5.46
N ALA A 120 -14.08 13.42 -6.11
CA ALA A 120 -12.89 13.68 -6.90
C ALA A 120 -11.63 13.73 -6.03
N ALA A 121 -11.71 14.31 -4.83
CA ALA A 121 -10.61 14.34 -3.87
C ALA A 121 -10.27 12.93 -3.34
N ILE A 122 -11.29 12.09 -3.10
CA ILE A 122 -11.11 10.71 -2.66
C ILE A 122 -10.42 9.88 -3.75
N VAL A 123 -10.89 9.98 -5.00
CA VAL A 123 -10.27 9.28 -6.14
C VAL A 123 -8.82 9.72 -6.31
N ALA A 124 -8.54 11.03 -6.24
CA ALA A 124 -7.18 11.55 -6.34
C ALA A 124 -6.27 11.06 -5.19
N ALA A 125 -6.79 10.93 -3.97
CA ALA A 125 -6.02 10.40 -2.83
C ALA A 125 -5.66 8.91 -3.04
N ARG A 126 -6.58 8.12 -3.61
CA ARG A 126 -6.37 6.70 -3.94
C ARG A 126 -5.48 6.47 -5.15
N GLU A 127 -5.37 7.47 -6.05
CA GLU A 127 -4.52 7.37 -7.24
C GLU A 127 -3.06 7.12 -6.85
N GLY A 128 -2.44 6.12 -7.48
CA GLY A 128 -1.05 5.74 -7.18
C GLY A 128 -0.84 5.10 -5.80
N MET A 129 -1.90 4.65 -5.12
CA MET A 129 -1.80 3.93 -3.84
C MET A 129 -1.85 2.41 -4.00
N ARG A 130 -2.31 1.89 -5.13
CA ARG A 130 -2.46 0.44 -5.36
C ARG A 130 -1.20 -0.33 -4.98
N LEU A 131 -1.37 -1.40 -4.21
CA LEU A 131 -0.27 -2.16 -3.63
C LEU A 131 0.74 -2.64 -4.68
N ALA A 132 0.25 -3.07 -5.85
CA ALA A 132 1.10 -3.48 -6.97
C ALA A 132 1.99 -2.35 -7.50
N LEU A 133 1.47 -1.10 -7.57
CA LEU A 133 2.25 0.07 -7.99
C LEU A 133 3.31 0.40 -6.94
N ILE A 134 2.93 0.41 -5.65
CA ILE A 134 3.88 0.65 -4.57
C ILE A 134 5.02 -0.39 -4.63
N ALA A 135 4.69 -1.68 -4.80
CA ALA A 135 5.67 -2.75 -4.92
C ALA A 135 6.65 -2.50 -6.09
N VAL A 136 6.12 -2.10 -7.24
CA VAL A 136 6.92 -1.84 -8.44
C VAL A 136 7.80 -0.60 -8.29
N TRP A 137 7.30 0.46 -7.66
CA TRP A 137 8.10 1.66 -7.41
C TRP A 137 9.29 1.40 -6.47
N GLN A 138 9.21 0.37 -5.62
CA GLN A 138 10.35 -0.02 -4.79
C GLN A 138 11.58 -0.48 -5.62
N TYR A 139 11.41 -0.83 -6.90
CA TYR A 139 12.52 -1.16 -7.80
C TYR A 139 13.25 0.09 -8.35
N LEU A 140 12.65 1.27 -8.24
CA LEU A 140 13.28 2.51 -8.68
C LEU A 140 14.32 2.99 -7.66
N PRO A 141 15.47 3.51 -8.11
CA PRO A 141 16.36 4.29 -7.25
C PRO A 141 15.58 5.42 -6.55
N PRO A 142 15.89 5.76 -5.28
CA PRO A 142 15.09 6.69 -4.49
C PRO A 142 14.78 8.03 -5.16
N ARG A 143 15.76 8.65 -5.84
CA ARG A 143 15.54 9.91 -6.57
C ARG A 143 14.63 9.75 -7.79
N GLN A 144 14.70 8.63 -8.50
CA GLN A 144 13.80 8.35 -9.63
C GLN A 144 12.37 8.15 -9.13
N ARG A 145 12.21 7.45 -8.01
CA ARG A 145 10.91 7.26 -7.34
C ARG A 145 10.30 8.58 -6.91
N ALA A 146 11.08 9.45 -6.24
CA ALA A 146 10.61 10.78 -5.83
C ALA A 146 10.13 11.62 -7.02
N VAL A 147 10.92 11.69 -8.08
CA VAL A 147 10.56 12.44 -9.30
C VAL A 147 9.29 11.87 -9.94
N LEU A 148 9.15 10.55 -10.05
CA LEU A 148 7.97 9.89 -10.61
C LEU A 148 6.72 10.23 -9.78
N ILE A 149 6.79 10.08 -8.46
CA ILE A 149 5.65 10.36 -7.57
C ILE A 149 5.23 11.83 -7.69
N LEU A 150 6.16 12.76 -7.59
CA LEU A 150 5.87 14.18 -7.67
C LEU A 150 5.29 14.58 -9.03
N ARG A 151 5.84 14.05 -10.13
CA ARG A 151 5.44 14.42 -11.50
C ARG A 151 4.16 13.70 -11.97
N ASP A 152 4.10 12.38 -11.83
CA ASP A 152 3.05 11.58 -12.44
C ASP A 152 1.86 11.37 -11.51
N VAL A 153 2.09 11.22 -10.20
CA VAL A 153 1.02 11.01 -9.22
C VAL A 153 0.51 12.35 -8.70
N LEU A 154 1.39 13.20 -8.19
CA LEU A 154 1.00 14.49 -7.58
C LEU A 154 0.85 15.63 -8.59
N ARG A 155 1.16 15.39 -9.88
CA ARG A 155 0.97 16.33 -11.00
C ARG A 155 1.72 17.67 -10.85
N TRP A 156 2.81 17.68 -10.10
CA TRP A 156 3.62 18.89 -9.94
C TRP A 156 4.34 19.25 -11.25
N LYS A 157 4.55 20.55 -11.49
CA LYS A 157 5.31 21.02 -12.64
C LYS A 157 6.79 20.63 -12.49
N ALA A 158 7.49 20.43 -13.62
CA ALA A 158 8.91 20.09 -13.60
C ALA A 158 9.77 21.17 -12.91
N SER A 159 9.38 22.45 -13.00
CA SER A 159 10.02 23.57 -12.29
C SER A 159 9.87 23.46 -10.78
N GLU A 160 8.69 23.10 -10.28
CA GLU A 160 8.43 22.94 -8.85
C GLU A 160 9.24 21.76 -8.27
N VAL A 161 9.31 20.63 -9.01
CA VAL A 161 10.11 19.47 -8.61
C VAL A 161 11.62 19.80 -8.67
N ALA A 162 12.05 20.60 -9.65
CA ALA A 162 13.43 21.04 -9.78
C ALA A 162 13.85 21.90 -8.58
N GLU A 163 13.00 22.83 -8.16
CA GLU A 163 13.21 23.68 -6.98
C GLU A 163 13.23 22.82 -5.70
N LEU A 164 12.25 21.90 -5.55
CA LEU A 164 12.14 21.02 -4.39
C LEU A 164 13.39 20.15 -4.20
N LEU A 165 13.91 19.57 -5.30
CA LEU A 165 15.06 18.65 -5.27
C LEU A 165 16.41 19.35 -5.47
N GLU A 166 16.42 20.67 -5.63
CA GLU A 166 17.62 21.49 -5.88
C GLU A 166 18.43 21.03 -7.11
N VAL A 167 17.73 20.77 -8.22
CA VAL A 167 18.28 20.30 -9.49
C VAL A 167 17.74 21.12 -10.65
N SER A 168 18.29 20.94 -11.85
CA SER A 168 17.75 21.59 -13.07
C SER A 168 16.46 20.89 -13.55
N VAL A 169 15.60 21.64 -14.26
CA VAL A 169 14.41 21.07 -14.95
C VAL A 169 14.80 19.97 -15.93
N THR A 170 15.94 20.12 -16.63
CA THR A 170 16.47 19.09 -17.52
C THR A 170 16.81 17.80 -16.75
N ALA A 171 17.37 17.91 -15.53
CA ALA A 171 17.67 16.77 -14.68
C ALA A 171 16.38 16.07 -14.20
N VAL A 172 15.33 16.81 -13.87
CA VAL A 172 14.02 16.25 -13.54
C VAL A 172 13.47 15.43 -14.71
N ASN A 173 13.43 16.02 -15.91
CA ASN A 173 12.88 15.34 -17.09
C ASN A 173 13.69 14.09 -17.47
N SER A 174 15.02 14.15 -17.45
CA SER A 174 15.87 12.99 -17.73
C SER A 174 15.73 11.89 -16.64
N THR A 175 15.52 12.26 -15.39
CA THR A 175 15.28 11.31 -14.28
C THR A 175 13.93 10.62 -14.44
N LEU A 176 12.88 11.37 -14.81
CA LEU A 176 11.56 10.82 -15.10
C LEU A 176 11.59 9.82 -16.27
N GLN A 177 12.29 10.17 -17.37
CA GLN A 177 12.47 9.25 -18.49
C GLN A 177 13.16 7.95 -18.10
N ARG A 178 14.20 8.00 -17.24
CA ARG A 178 14.86 6.80 -16.71
C ARG A 178 13.93 5.98 -15.82
N ALA A 179 13.13 6.62 -14.97
CA ALA A 179 12.14 5.94 -14.15
C ALA A 179 11.14 5.16 -15.03
N HIS A 180 10.58 5.80 -16.05
CA HIS A 180 9.67 5.13 -17.00
C HIS A 180 10.35 3.99 -17.76
N ALA A 181 11.62 4.16 -18.16
CA ALA A 181 12.37 3.11 -18.86
C ALA A 181 12.57 1.88 -17.95
N THR A 182 12.90 2.09 -16.68
CA THR A 182 13.03 1.02 -15.69
C THR A 182 11.70 0.30 -15.48
N LEU A 183 10.60 1.05 -15.31
CA LEU A 183 9.26 0.45 -15.07
C LEU A 183 8.79 -0.39 -16.26
N ARG A 184 9.07 0.03 -17.51
CA ARG A 184 8.70 -0.76 -18.70
C ARG A 184 9.38 -2.11 -18.80
N GLN A 185 10.50 -2.32 -18.12
CA GLN A 185 11.24 -3.58 -18.09
C GLN A 185 10.70 -4.55 -17.02
N LEU A 186 9.89 -4.06 -16.11
CA LEU A 186 9.31 -4.89 -15.05
C LEU A 186 8.02 -5.56 -15.56
N PRO A 187 7.76 -6.81 -15.17
CA PRO A 187 6.51 -7.49 -15.49
C PRO A 187 5.37 -6.85 -14.69
N LEU A 188 4.83 -5.77 -15.20
CA LEU A 188 3.66 -5.12 -14.63
C LEU A 188 2.41 -5.92 -15.02
N ALA A 189 1.82 -6.63 -14.09
CA ALA A 189 0.43 -7.00 -14.22
C ALA A 189 -0.41 -5.72 -13.98
N THR A 190 -0.63 -4.95 -15.04
CA THR A 190 -1.66 -3.90 -15.05
C THR A 190 -3.00 -4.60 -15.16
N ALA A 191 -3.55 -5.02 -14.01
CA ALA A 191 -4.93 -5.43 -13.96
C ALA A 191 -5.80 -4.19 -14.23
N ASP A 192 -6.79 -4.29 -15.12
CA ASP A 192 -7.90 -3.36 -15.18
C ASP A 192 -8.71 -3.52 -13.89
N ILE A 193 -8.31 -2.78 -12.87
CA ILE A 193 -8.94 -2.86 -11.56
C ILE A 193 -10.20 -2.01 -11.63
N ALA A 194 -11.35 -2.69 -11.56
CA ALA A 194 -12.64 -2.02 -11.42
C ALA A 194 -12.70 -1.17 -10.14
N GLU A 195 -13.48 -0.11 -10.16
CA GLU A 195 -13.71 0.71 -8.97
C GLU A 195 -14.29 -0.14 -7.84
N PRO A 196 -13.83 0.02 -6.59
CA PRO A 196 -14.29 -0.77 -5.45
C PRO A 196 -15.82 -0.68 -5.22
N ASP A 197 -16.44 0.38 -5.72
CA ASP A 197 -17.87 0.67 -5.58
C ASP A 197 -18.75 0.05 -6.68
N ASP A 198 -18.17 -0.64 -7.67
CA ASP A 198 -18.92 -1.37 -8.70
C ASP A 198 -19.79 -2.48 -8.05
N PRO A 199 -21.12 -2.50 -8.27
CA PRO A 199 -22.01 -3.51 -7.71
C PRO A 199 -21.60 -4.96 -8.07
N ALA A 200 -21.05 -5.19 -9.27
CA ALA A 200 -20.58 -6.51 -9.67
C ALA A 200 -19.33 -6.93 -8.87
N VAL A 201 -18.42 -6.00 -8.61
CA VAL A 201 -17.25 -6.24 -7.74
C VAL A 201 -17.70 -6.52 -6.30
N ARG A 202 -18.67 -5.75 -5.79
CA ARG A 202 -19.23 -6.00 -4.44
C ARG A 202 -19.80 -7.41 -4.31
N ALA A 203 -20.53 -7.89 -5.31
CA ALA A 203 -21.07 -9.26 -5.31
C ALA A 203 -19.95 -10.32 -5.29
N VAL A 204 -18.84 -10.10 -6.00
CA VAL A 204 -17.66 -10.98 -5.93
C VAL A 204 -17.06 -10.97 -4.52
N LEU A 205 -16.94 -9.81 -3.90
CA LEU A 205 -16.39 -9.66 -2.54
C LEU A 205 -17.30 -10.31 -1.48
N ASP A 206 -18.64 -10.20 -1.61
CA ASP A 206 -19.59 -10.88 -0.72
C ASP A 206 -19.44 -12.40 -0.81
N ARG A 207 -19.34 -12.94 -2.03
CA ARG A 207 -19.10 -14.36 -2.26
C ARG A 207 -17.76 -14.83 -1.72
N TYR A 208 -16.72 -14.00 -1.82
CA TYR A 208 -15.40 -14.30 -1.26
C TYR A 208 -15.44 -14.43 0.27
N ALA A 209 -16.06 -13.49 0.95
CA ALA A 209 -16.22 -13.56 2.40
C ALA A 209 -17.04 -14.80 2.82
N ALA A 210 -18.19 -15.02 2.18
CA ALA A 210 -19.05 -16.16 2.44
C ALA A 210 -18.36 -17.51 2.20
N ALA A 211 -17.51 -17.61 1.17
CA ALA A 211 -16.77 -18.83 0.87
C ALA A 211 -15.77 -19.19 1.98
N PHE A 212 -15.05 -18.21 2.55
CA PHE A 212 -14.18 -18.44 3.71
C PHE A 212 -14.99 -18.76 4.98
N GLU A 213 -16.05 -18.02 5.27
CA GLU A 213 -16.88 -18.21 6.47
C GLU A 213 -17.58 -19.56 6.50
N ASN A 214 -17.94 -20.09 5.32
CA ASN A 214 -18.56 -21.42 5.16
C ASN A 214 -17.56 -22.53 4.85
N ALA A 215 -16.25 -22.23 4.77
CA ALA A 215 -15.20 -23.17 4.35
C ALA A 215 -15.51 -23.84 2.98
N ASP A 216 -16.11 -23.07 2.05
CA ASP A 216 -16.53 -23.56 0.72
C ASP A 216 -15.38 -23.40 -0.29
N MET A 217 -14.58 -24.45 -0.39
CA MET A 217 -13.43 -24.50 -1.32
C MET A 217 -13.86 -24.54 -2.79
N ALA A 218 -15.07 -25.04 -3.10
CA ALA A 218 -15.59 -25.06 -4.46
C ALA A 218 -15.95 -23.63 -4.91
N ALA A 219 -16.66 -22.88 -4.07
CA ALA A 219 -16.97 -21.47 -4.32
C ALA A 219 -15.68 -20.62 -4.46
N LEU A 220 -14.67 -20.84 -3.63
CA LEU A 220 -13.37 -20.16 -3.77
C LEU A 220 -12.69 -20.47 -5.11
N THR A 221 -12.77 -21.72 -5.57
CA THR A 221 -12.18 -22.12 -6.87
C THR A 221 -12.84 -21.40 -8.05
N GLU A 222 -14.16 -21.21 -8.00
CA GLU A 222 -14.92 -20.51 -9.02
C GLU A 222 -14.67 -18.99 -9.02
N LEU A 223 -14.44 -18.41 -7.84
CA LEU A 223 -14.19 -16.98 -7.67
C LEU A 223 -12.80 -16.55 -8.09
N LEU A 224 -11.81 -17.42 -7.90
CA LEU A 224 -10.43 -17.13 -8.27
C LEU A 224 -10.25 -17.32 -9.77
N LYS A 225 -9.66 -16.33 -10.45
CA LYS A 225 -9.26 -16.49 -11.86
C LYS A 225 -8.24 -17.61 -12.01
N THR A 226 -8.22 -18.26 -13.18
CA THR A 226 -7.34 -19.44 -13.45
C THR A 226 -5.87 -19.15 -13.18
N ASP A 227 -5.43 -17.90 -13.37
CA ASP A 227 -4.06 -17.43 -13.15
C ASP A 227 -3.93 -16.54 -11.88
N ALA A 228 -4.93 -16.59 -11.00
CA ALA A 228 -4.91 -15.83 -9.76
C ALA A 228 -3.61 -16.02 -8.97
N VAL A 229 -3.23 -14.99 -8.23
CA VAL A 229 -2.00 -14.95 -7.43
C VAL A 229 -2.35 -14.82 -5.95
N MET A 230 -1.68 -15.58 -5.09
CA MET A 230 -1.74 -15.42 -3.64
C MET A 230 -0.34 -15.25 -3.05
N GLU A 231 -0.18 -14.17 -2.30
CA GLU A 231 1.03 -13.79 -1.58
C GLU A 231 0.71 -13.63 -0.11
N MET A 232 1.62 -14.03 0.77
CA MET A 232 1.34 -14.11 2.21
C MET A 232 2.49 -13.56 3.07
N PRO A 233 2.88 -12.27 2.98
CA PRO A 233 3.91 -11.75 3.87
C PRO A 233 3.56 -12.01 5.35
N PRO A 234 4.51 -12.45 6.21
CA PRO A 234 5.95 -12.59 5.98
C PRO A 234 6.40 -13.95 5.44
N ILE A 235 5.52 -14.71 4.81
CA ILE A 235 5.83 -15.99 4.15
C ILE A 235 6.46 -15.69 2.79
N ARG A 236 7.58 -16.34 2.49
CA ARG A 236 8.34 -16.07 1.26
C ARG A 236 7.72 -16.73 0.03
N GLU A 237 7.06 -17.87 0.22
CA GLU A 237 6.40 -18.61 -0.84
C GLU A 237 5.12 -17.90 -1.27
N TRP A 238 4.86 -17.95 -2.57
CA TRP A 238 3.64 -17.46 -3.17
C TRP A 238 3.15 -18.42 -4.24
N PHE A 239 1.88 -18.35 -4.58
CA PHE A 239 1.22 -19.32 -5.43
C PHE A 239 0.50 -18.65 -6.59
N ARG A 240 0.51 -19.34 -7.74
CA ARG A 240 -0.25 -18.95 -8.93
C ARG A 240 -1.15 -20.10 -9.38
N GLY A 241 -2.40 -19.75 -9.71
CA GLY A 241 -3.43 -20.65 -10.16
C GLY A 241 -4.43 -20.98 -9.06
N ASN A 242 -5.73 -20.89 -9.40
CA ASN A 242 -6.82 -21.09 -8.46
C ASN A 242 -6.76 -22.44 -7.73
N LEU A 243 -6.50 -23.54 -8.44
CA LEU A 243 -6.43 -24.86 -7.81
C LEU A 243 -5.31 -24.99 -6.79
N ARG A 244 -4.13 -24.41 -7.06
CA ARG A 244 -3.01 -24.41 -6.10
C ARG A 244 -3.33 -23.57 -4.87
N ILE A 245 -3.93 -22.41 -5.08
CA ILE A 245 -4.32 -21.49 -4.00
C ILE A 245 -5.36 -22.17 -3.10
N VAL A 246 -6.40 -22.77 -3.69
CA VAL A 246 -7.44 -23.44 -2.90
C VAL A 246 -6.86 -24.65 -2.16
N ARG A 247 -5.97 -25.43 -2.78
CA ARG A 247 -5.26 -26.54 -2.10
C ARG A 247 -4.42 -26.03 -0.93
N LEU A 248 -3.71 -24.92 -1.09
CA LEU A 248 -2.96 -24.27 -0.01
C LEU A 248 -3.88 -23.92 1.16
N ILE A 249 -5.01 -23.23 0.87
CA ILE A 249 -5.97 -22.81 1.91
C ILE A 249 -6.54 -24.05 2.62
N ALA A 250 -6.98 -25.05 1.89
CA ALA A 250 -7.55 -26.28 2.46
C ALA A 250 -6.56 -27.05 3.35
N THR A 251 -5.26 -27.02 3.03
CA THR A 251 -4.23 -27.75 3.78
C THR A 251 -3.60 -26.97 4.90
N ARG A 252 -3.43 -25.64 4.74
CA ARG A 252 -2.69 -24.80 5.69
C ARG A 252 -3.59 -23.92 6.58
N CYS A 253 -4.83 -23.67 6.18
CA CYS A 253 -5.84 -23.00 6.98
C CYS A 253 -7.11 -23.85 7.08
N PRO A 254 -7.03 -25.05 7.70
CA PRO A 254 -8.13 -26.01 7.76
C PRO A 254 -9.19 -25.53 8.78
N THR A 255 -9.95 -24.51 8.40
CA THR A 255 -11.07 -24.00 9.18
C THR A 255 -12.36 -24.72 8.86
N ARG A 256 -13.29 -24.71 9.80
CA ARG A 256 -14.65 -25.20 9.63
C ARG A 256 -15.58 -24.02 9.38
N ALA A 257 -16.75 -24.30 8.81
CA ALA A 257 -17.79 -23.29 8.68
C ALA A 257 -18.09 -22.63 10.03
N GLY A 258 -18.12 -21.31 10.06
CA GLY A 258 -18.34 -20.49 11.25
C GLY A 258 -17.11 -20.22 12.13
N GLU A 259 -15.94 -20.81 11.84
CA GLU A 259 -14.69 -20.50 12.55
C GLU A 259 -13.97 -19.25 11.99
N VAL A 260 -14.31 -18.82 10.77
CA VAL A 260 -13.77 -17.63 10.12
C VAL A 260 -14.80 -16.52 10.11
N GLN A 261 -14.35 -15.29 10.34
CA GLN A 261 -15.13 -14.07 10.15
C GLN A 261 -14.34 -13.10 9.29
N MET A 262 -15.01 -12.50 8.31
CA MET A 262 -14.42 -11.57 7.34
C MET A 262 -15.02 -10.18 7.54
N VAL A 263 -14.25 -9.27 8.15
CA VAL A 263 -14.68 -7.88 8.38
C VAL A 263 -14.18 -7.00 7.25
N ARG A 264 -15.10 -6.32 6.55
CA ARG A 264 -14.75 -5.43 5.43
C ARG A 264 -13.94 -4.23 5.90
N THR A 265 -12.92 -3.90 5.11
CA THR A 265 -12.12 -2.69 5.22
C THR A 265 -11.58 -2.30 3.83
N ALA A 266 -10.70 -1.32 3.77
CA ALA A 266 -10.04 -0.91 2.53
C ALA A 266 -8.55 -0.61 2.77
N ALA A 267 -7.72 -0.98 1.82
CA ALA A 267 -6.28 -0.75 1.87
C ALA A 267 -5.73 -0.43 0.48
N ASN A 268 -4.87 0.57 0.38
CA ASN A 268 -4.21 0.91 -0.88
C ASN A 268 -5.18 1.28 -2.03
N GLY A 269 -6.33 1.86 -1.72
CA GLY A 269 -7.41 2.11 -2.68
C GLY A 269 -8.03 0.84 -3.25
N GLN A 270 -7.92 -0.29 -2.54
CA GLN A 270 -8.41 -1.60 -2.93
C GLN A 270 -9.31 -2.19 -1.85
N PRO A 271 -10.28 -3.07 -2.22
CA PRO A 271 -11.04 -3.82 -1.24
C PRO A 271 -10.13 -4.66 -0.35
N ALA A 272 -10.40 -4.64 0.95
CA ALA A 272 -9.68 -5.45 1.91
C ALA A 272 -10.61 -6.06 2.97
N PHE A 273 -10.11 -7.07 3.68
CA PHE A 273 -10.79 -7.71 4.79
C PHE A 273 -9.84 -7.96 5.95
N GLY A 274 -10.30 -7.67 7.16
CA GLY A 274 -9.77 -8.27 8.37
C GLY A 274 -10.23 -9.73 8.44
N PHE A 275 -9.31 -10.66 8.43
CA PHE A 275 -9.55 -12.09 8.51
C PHE A 275 -9.34 -12.56 9.95
N TYR A 276 -10.40 -13.05 10.57
CA TYR A 276 -10.39 -13.54 11.95
C TYR A 276 -10.60 -15.05 11.97
N VAL A 277 -9.87 -15.73 12.84
CA VAL A 277 -10.02 -17.16 13.08
C VAL A 277 -10.45 -17.36 14.54
N ARG A 278 -11.62 -17.93 14.75
CA ARG A 278 -12.21 -18.14 16.11
C ARG A 278 -12.28 -16.86 16.93
N GLY A 279 -12.61 -15.77 16.25
CA GLY A 279 -12.74 -14.44 16.84
C GLY A 279 -11.42 -13.66 17.02
N GLU A 280 -10.25 -14.27 16.78
CA GLU A 280 -8.95 -13.62 16.91
C GLU A 280 -8.43 -13.10 15.57
N ALA A 281 -7.84 -11.91 15.59
CA ALA A 281 -7.22 -11.27 14.43
C ALA A 281 -6.07 -12.13 13.88
N HIS A 282 -6.13 -12.45 12.58
CA HIS A 282 -5.16 -13.34 11.96
C HIS A 282 -4.37 -12.68 10.83
N SER A 283 -5.06 -12.08 9.85
CA SER A 283 -4.40 -11.43 8.70
C SER A 283 -5.30 -10.37 8.06
N ILE A 284 -4.68 -9.45 7.31
CA ILE A 284 -5.37 -8.50 6.44
C ILE A 284 -5.25 -8.98 5.00
N HIS A 285 -6.38 -9.24 4.34
CA HIS A 285 -6.44 -9.60 2.92
C HIS A 285 -6.68 -8.36 2.07
N VAL A 286 -5.76 -8.02 1.19
CA VAL A 286 -5.92 -6.95 0.17
C VAL A 286 -6.17 -7.62 -1.17
N LEU A 287 -7.26 -7.24 -1.85
CA LEU A 287 -7.75 -7.93 -3.03
C LEU A 287 -7.62 -7.09 -4.30
N THR A 288 -7.21 -7.74 -5.38
CA THR A 288 -7.43 -7.25 -6.74
C THR A 288 -8.62 -8.01 -7.31
N ALA A 289 -9.78 -7.36 -7.30
CA ALA A 289 -11.04 -7.94 -7.75
C ALA A 289 -11.55 -7.25 -9.02
N THR A 290 -12.22 -8.03 -9.87
CA THR A 290 -12.91 -7.59 -11.08
C THR A 290 -14.36 -8.08 -11.04
N PRO A 291 -15.27 -7.60 -11.90
CA PRO A 291 -16.62 -8.12 -11.99
C PRO A 291 -16.71 -9.63 -12.26
N THR A 292 -15.64 -10.24 -12.77
CA THR A 292 -15.61 -11.65 -13.17
C THR A 292 -14.83 -12.55 -12.20
N GLY A 293 -14.24 -11.99 -11.12
CA GLY A 293 -13.51 -12.78 -10.13
C GLY A 293 -12.31 -12.07 -9.53
N ILE A 294 -11.53 -12.80 -8.75
CA ILE A 294 -10.37 -12.30 -8.00
C ILE A 294 -9.08 -12.68 -8.72
N GLU A 295 -8.25 -11.69 -9.02
CA GLU A 295 -6.96 -11.85 -9.70
C GLU A 295 -5.80 -12.00 -8.73
N ARG A 296 -5.87 -11.33 -7.56
CA ARG A 296 -4.79 -11.36 -6.57
C ARG A 296 -5.34 -11.25 -5.17
N ILE A 297 -4.74 -12.02 -4.27
CA ILE A 297 -4.88 -11.94 -2.82
C ILE A 297 -3.50 -11.67 -2.25
N VAL A 298 -3.35 -10.57 -1.50
CA VAL A 298 -2.17 -10.37 -0.66
C VAL A 298 -2.64 -10.44 0.79
N SER A 299 -2.28 -11.53 1.48
CA SER A 299 -2.67 -11.80 2.86
C SER A 299 -1.51 -11.46 3.80
N PHE A 300 -1.62 -10.37 4.53
CA PHE A 300 -0.60 -9.92 5.48
C PHE A 300 -0.83 -10.58 6.83
N HIS A 301 0.02 -11.55 7.18
CA HIS A 301 -0.06 -12.31 8.43
C HIS A 301 0.62 -11.56 9.59
N ASP A 302 0.01 -10.46 9.99
CA ASP A 302 0.44 -9.63 11.11
C ASP A 302 -0.79 -9.03 11.82
N SER A 303 -1.10 -9.52 13.02
CA SER A 303 -2.21 -9.02 13.83
C SER A 303 -1.96 -7.59 14.37
N GLY A 304 -0.72 -7.11 14.36
CA GLY A 304 -0.38 -5.73 14.71
C GLY A 304 -0.97 -4.70 13.75
N LEU A 305 -1.23 -5.09 12.49
CA LEU A 305 -1.82 -4.21 11.49
C LEU A 305 -3.26 -3.79 11.81
N PHE A 306 -4.02 -4.62 12.53
CA PHE A 306 -5.46 -4.41 12.76
C PHE A 306 -5.79 -3.06 13.41
N GLU A 307 -4.97 -2.63 14.36
CA GLU A 307 -5.13 -1.32 15.00
C GLU A 307 -5.06 -0.17 14.00
N GLY A 308 -4.17 -0.27 13.01
CA GLY A 308 -4.05 0.72 11.94
C GLY A 308 -5.26 0.79 11.01
N PHE A 309 -6.05 -0.29 10.96
CA PHE A 309 -7.30 -0.40 10.18
C PHE A 309 -8.56 -0.08 10.99
N ASP A 310 -8.43 0.40 12.22
CA ASP A 310 -9.54 0.59 13.17
C ASP A 310 -10.34 -0.71 13.40
N LEU A 311 -9.66 -1.86 13.30
CA LEU A 311 -10.23 -3.18 13.52
C LEU A 311 -9.80 -3.73 14.89
N PRO A 312 -10.74 -4.35 15.67
CA PRO A 312 -10.39 -4.93 16.96
C PRO A 312 -9.48 -6.15 16.79
N LYS A 313 -8.61 -6.40 17.78
CA LYS A 313 -7.76 -7.60 17.80
C LYS A 313 -8.53 -8.87 18.10
N SER A 314 -9.73 -8.74 18.71
CA SER A 314 -10.66 -9.84 18.99
C SER A 314 -12.09 -9.38 18.76
N LEU A 315 -12.93 -10.26 18.21
CA LEU A 315 -14.37 -10.05 17.99
C LEU A 315 -15.23 -10.67 19.12
N LEU A 316 -14.60 -11.24 20.15
CA LEU A 316 -15.25 -11.88 21.30
C LEU A 316 -15.46 -10.90 22.45
#